data_8a0977216a3c8d4a1d592bd47edc0b07
#
_entry.id   8a0977216a3c8d4a1d592bd47edc0b07
#
_cell.length_a   1.000
_cell.length_b   1.000
_cell.length_c   1.000
_cell.angle_alpha   90.00
_cell.angle_beta   90.00
_cell.angle_gamma   90.00
#
_symmetry.space_group_name_H-M   'P 1'
#
loop_
_entity.id
_entity.type
_entity.pdbx_description
1 polymer ?
#
loop_
_entity_poly.entity_id
_entity_poly.type
_entity_poly.pdbx_seq_one_letter_code
_entity_poly.pdbx_strand_id
1 'polypeptide(L)'
;MHEPAQNNPAPFHSSDSGKELDLSVEIAGVRWKNPITTASGTFTLNARACYDIGRLGAVTTKGIATVPWPGNKTPRIAETYGGMLNAVGLQNVGMEAWIRDELPALRSVPGLPIIANIVGKTVEEYAAVAARLSETDVDMIELNISCPNVKEGGIAFGTTVEGVYATTAAVRKAAKKPLIVKLSPNVTQICDMAKAAADAGADALSLINTLLGMKIDVYRRKVVLANKTGGLSGPGIHPIAVRMVYEVRRAVPLPIVGMGGVMSGEDAAELILAGADAVAVGTAALLTPDAPIRILGELRTVMRKIGAASVRELKNSLVEPA
;
A
#
# COMPACT_ATOMS: atom_id res chain seq x y z
N MET A 1 -23.38 47.05 -1.29
CA MET A 1 -23.54 45.59 -1.07
C MET A 1 -23.27 44.90 -2.40
N HIS A 2 -22.06 44.38 -2.58
CA HIS A 2 -21.68 43.58 -3.74
C HIS A 2 -21.74 42.10 -3.31
N GLU A 3 -22.64 41.34 -3.92
CA GLU A 3 -22.65 39.88 -3.81
C GLU A 3 -21.34 39.30 -4.46
N PRO A 4 -20.65 38.37 -3.81
CA PRO A 4 -19.55 37.69 -4.46
C PRO A 4 -20.12 36.70 -5.47
N ALA A 5 -19.61 36.77 -6.71
CA ALA A 5 -19.91 35.83 -7.78
C ALA A 5 -19.58 34.39 -7.34
N GLN A 6 -20.60 33.53 -7.27
CA GLN A 6 -20.45 32.12 -7.07
C GLN A 6 -19.81 31.52 -8.35
N ASN A 7 -18.53 31.19 -8.28
CA ASN A 7 -17.86 30.34 -9.28
C ASN A 7 -18.35 28.89 -9.09
N ASN A 8 -19.52 28.57 -9.60
CA ASN A 8 -19.93 27.20 -9.78
C ASN A 8 -19.09 26.62 -10.93
N PRO A 9 -18.36 25.50 -10.73
CA PRO A 9 -17.73 24.80 -11.83
C PRO A 9 -18.81 24.38 -12.82
N ALA A 10 -18.56 24.62 -14.11
CA ALA A 10 -19.49 24.26 -15.17
C ALA A 10 -19.88 22.78 -15.07
N PRO A 11 -21.16 22.40 -15.30
CA PRO A 11 -21.58 21.02 -15.28
C PRO A 11 -20.77 20.24 -16.34
N PHE A 12 -20.08 19.19 -15.89
CA PHE A 12 -19.38 18.29 -16.79
C PHE A 12 -20.38 17.68 -17.76
N HIS A 13 -20.34 18.11 -19.01
CA HIS A 13 -21.09 17.48 -20.08
C HIS A 13 -20.52 16.06 -20.27
N SER A 14 -21.33 15.05 -20.01
CA SER A 14 -21.05 13.67 -20.33
C SER A 14 -21.08 13.51 -21.87
N SER A 15 -19.99 13.89 -22.53
CA SER A 15 -19.73 13.36 -23.86
C SER A 15 -19.22 11.94 -23.62
N ASP A 16 -20.03 10.97 -23.93
CA ASP A 16 -19.64 9.56 -24.10
C ASP A 16 -18.70 9.49 -25.31
N SER A 17 -17.48 10.03 -25.12
CA SER A 17 -16.42 9.90 -26.09
C SER A 17 -15.86 8.51 -25.90
N GLY A 18 -16.06 7.62 -26.87
CA GLY A 18 -15.47 6.29 -26.91
C GLY A 18 -13.93 6.26 -26.91
N LYS A 19 -13.29 7.24 -26.26
CA LYS A 19 -11.84 7.28 -26.03
C LYS A 19 -11.46 6.23 -25.00
N GLU A 20 -10.56 5.38 -25.39
CA GLU A 20 -9.95 4.40 -24.49
C GLU A 20 -9.23 5.13 -23.35
N LEU A 21 -9.52 4.73 -22.09
CA LEU A 21 -8.87 5.32 -20.91
C LEU A 21 -7.43 4.82 -20.81
N ASP A 22 -6.48 5.72 -20.67
CA ASP A 22 -5.10 5.36 -20.31
C ASP A 22 -4.99 5.17 -18.79
N LEU A 23 -5.00 3.91 -18.39
CA LEU A 23 -4.83 3.53 -16.98
C LEU A 23 -3.37 3.25 -16.62
N SER A 24 -2.44 3.30 -17.57
CA SER A 24 -1.04 2.99 -17.32
C SER A 24 -0.41 4.03 -16.37
N VAL A 25 0.47 3.52 -15.49
CA VAL A 25 1.25 4.34 -14.57
C VAL A 25 2.70 3.85 -14.56
N GLU A 26 3.61 4.71 -14.13
CA GLU A 26 5.01 4.38 -13.94
C GLU A 26 5.39 4.62 -12.49
N ILE A 27 5.93 3.59 -11.84
CA ILE A 27 6.41 3.65 -10.45
C ILE A 27 7.90 3.33 -10.46
N ALA A 28 8.72 4.32 -10.16
CA ALA A 28 10.18 4.17 -10.09
C ALA A 28 10.79 3.46 -11.33
N GLY A 29 10.36 3.84 -12.54
CA GLY A 29 10.83 3.28 -13.81
C GLY A 29 10.16 1.96 -14.22
N VAL A 30 9.30 1.38 -13.38
CA VAL A 30 8.54 0.17 -13.71
C VAL A 30 7.14 0.55 -14.19
N ARG A 31 6.81 0.16 -15.42
CA ARG A 31 5.49 0.43 -16.00
C ARG A 31 4.46 -0.60 -15.54
N TRP A 32 3.33 -0.10 -15.03
CA TRP A 32 2.14 -0.88 -14.69
C TRP A 32 1.03 -0.56 -15.68
N LYS A 33 0.28 -1.57 -16.13
CA LYS A 33 -0.82 -1.39 -17.09
C LYS A 33 -2.05 -0.68 -16.53
N ASN A 34 -2.17 -0.60 -15.19
CA ASN A 34 -3.20 0.15 -14.47
C ASN A 34 -2.71 0.43 -13.04
N PRO A 35 -3.36 1.35 -12.29
CA PRO A 35 -2.87 1.79 -10.99
C PRO A 35 -3.18 0.83 -9.83
N ILE A 36 -3.85 -0.30 -10.04
CA ILE A 36 -4.30 -1.16 -8.94
C ILE A 36 -3.30 -2.28 -8.66
N THR A 37 -2.88 -2.38 -7.40
CA THR A 37 -2.08 -3.46 -6.86
C THR A 37 -2.70 -4.04 -5.57
N THR A 38 -2.11 -5.11 -5.04
CA THR A 38 -2.49 -5.68 -3.74
C THR A 38 -1.70 -5.04 -2.61
N ALA A 39 -2.28 -4.90 -1.41
CA ALA A 39 -1.52 -4.52 -0.23
C ALA A 39 -0.80 -5.75 0.34
N SER A 40 0.43 -5.56 0.83
CA SER A 40 1.19 -6.64 1.46
C SER A 40 0.42 -7.27 2.62
N GLY A 41 0.50 -8.58 2.74
CA GLY A 41 -0.19 -9.35 3.79
C GLY A 41 -1.63 -9.75 3.48
N THR A 42 -2.25 -9.20 2.44
CA THR A 42 -3.62 -9.56 2.01
C THR A 42 -3.65 -10.38 0.72
N PHE A 43 -2.51 -10.56 0.08
CA PHE A 43 -2.36 -11.37 -1.13
C PHE A 43 -1.65 -12.70 -0.83
N THR A 44 -2.18 -13.77 -1.42
CA THR A 44 -1.56 -15.10 -1.50
C THR A 44 -1.77 -15.66 -2.89
N LEU A 45 -0.99 -16.66 -3.30
CA LEU A 45 -1.16 -17.35 -4.59
C LEU A 45 -2.55 -17.97 -4.77
N ASN A 46 -3.25 -18.29 -3.68
CA ASN A 46 -4.62 -18.81 -3.74
C ASN A 46 -5.61 -17.82 -4.38
N ALA A 47 -5.30 -16.53 -4.41
CA ALA A 47 -6.11 -15.53 -5.11
C ALA A 47 -6.27 -15.84 -6.61
N ARG A 48 -5.31 -16.56 -7.22
CA ARG A 48 -5.39 -17.04 -8.62
C ARG A 48 -6.58 -17.97 -8.89
N ALA A 49 -7.09 -18.63 -7.86
CA ALA A 49 -8.30 -19.44 -7.98
C ALA A 49 -9.59 -18.60 -8.00
N CYS A 50 -9.51 -17.35 -7.53
CA CYS A 50 -10.66 -16.45 -7.42
C CYS A 50 -10.76 -15.48 -8.59
N TYR A 51 -9.62 -15.03 -9.13
CA TYR A 51 -9.57 -14.09 -10.25
C TYR A 51 -8.25 -14.17 -11.01
N ASP A 52 -8.25 -13.64 -12.23
CA ASP A 52 -7.03 -13.48 -13.03
C ASP A 52 -6.16 -12.33 -12.48
N ILE A 53 -5.12 -12.66 -11.72
CA ILE A 53 -4.17 -11.69 -11.17
C ILE A 53 -3.39 -10.96 -12.25
N GLY A 54 -3.30 -11.53 -13.46
CA GLY A 54 -2.70 -10.87 -14.62
C GLY A 54 -3.42 -9.59 -15.04
N ARG A 55 -4.62 -9.32 -14.55
CA ARG A 55 -5.36 -8.07 -14.78
C ARG A 55 -4.92 -6.91 -13.88
N LEU A 56 -4.18 -7.17 -12.81
CA LEU A 56 -3.64 -6.14 -11.91
C LEU A 56 -2.51 -5.34 -12.60
N GLY A 57 -2.28 -4.13 -12.12
CA GLY A 57 -1.14 -3.30 -12.51
C GLY A 57 0.18 -3.87 -12.00
N ALA A 58 0.18 -4.36 -10.77
CA ALA A 58 1.27 -5.06 -10.11
C ALA A 58 0.71 -5.97 -9.02
N VAL A 59 1.55 -6.83 -8.45
CA VAL A 59 1.24 -7.59 -7.23
C VAL A 59 2.28 -7.30 -6.16
N THR A 60 1.81 -6.91 -4.95
CA THR A 60 2.67 -6.80 -3.76
C THR A 60 2.51 -8.05 -2.92
N THR A 61 3.62 -8.72 -2.64
CA THR A 61 3.63 -10.00 -1.93
C THR A 61 3.43 -9.84 -0.44
N LYS A 62 3.19 -10.95 0.25
CA LYS A 62 3.30 -11.01 1.69
C LYS A 62 4.73 -10.69 2.13
N GLY A 63 4.92 -10.23 3.39
CA GLY A 63 6.24 -9.94 3.93
C GLY A 63 7.16 -11.16 3.86
N ILE A 64 8.38 -10.94 3.37
CA ILE A 64 9.43 -11.95 3.20
C ILE A 64 10.54 -11.64 4.18
N ALA A 65 10.87 -12.59 5.08
CA ALA A 65 11.96 -12.48 6.04
C ALA A 65 13.13 -13.41 5.65
N THR A 66 14.28 -13.26 6.30
CA THR A 66 15.44 -14.15 6.12
C THR A 66 15.12 -15.61 6.40
N VAL A 67 14.29 -15.86 7.44
CA VAL A 67 13.87 -17.19 7.89
C VAL A 67 12.35 -17.23 8.09
N PRO A 68 11.72 -18.41 8.18
CA PRO A 68 10.29 -18.51 8.44
C PRO A 68 9.90 -17.91 9.79
N TRP A 69 8.81 -17.15 9.80
CA TRP A 69 8.20 -16.63 11.04
C TRP A 69 6.81 -17.26 11.27
N PRO A 70 6.53 -17.83 12.45
CA PRO A 70 5.23 -18.45 12.73
C PRO A 70 4.11 -17.44 12.95
N GLY A 71 4.46 -16.15 13.14
CA GLY A 71 3.52 -15.11 13.53
C GLY A 71 3.14 -15.16 15.02
N ASN A 72 2.16 -14.33 15.39
CA ASN A 72 1.69 -14.23 16.78
C ASN A 72 0.73 -15.38 17.15
N LYS A 73 0.45 -15.55 18.45
CA LYS A 73 -0.58 -16.46 18.96
C LYS A 73 -1.99 -15.97 18.57
N THR A 74 -2.92 -16.88 18.42
CA THR A 74 -4.35 -16.57 18.20
C THR A 74 -5.05 -16.21 19.53
N PRO A 75 -6.14 -15.40 19.47
CA PRO A 75 -6.78 -14.74 18.33
C PRO A 75 -5.93 -13.62 17.71
N ARG A 76 -5.87 -13.57 16.38
CA ARG A 76 -5.04 -12.61 15.61
C ARG A 76 -5.84 -11.55 14.87
N ILE A 77 -7.15 -11.74 14.76
CA ILE A 77 -8.06 -10.91 13.99
C ILE A 77 -9.29 -10.61 14.83
N ALA A 78 -9.80 -9.40 14.74
CA ALA A 78 -11.05 -8.99 15.35
C ALA A 78 -11.75 -7.95 14.47
N GLU A 79 -13.04 -8.14 14.24
CA GLU A 79 -13.87 -7.13 13.60
C GLU A 79 -14.04 -5.91 14.49
N THR A 80 -14.13 -4.73 13.88
CA THR A 80 -14.39 -3.46 14.54
C THR A 80 -15.41 -2.65 13.73
N TYR A 81 -15.90 -1.57 14.31
CA TYR A 81 -16.67 -0.59 13.56
C TYR A 81 -15.83 -0.03 12.41
N GLY A 82 -16.34 -0.15 11.19
CA GLY A 82 -15.68 0.37 10.00
C GLY A 82 -14.39 -0.33 9.61
N GLY A 83 -14.14 -1.59 10.06
CA GLY A 83 -12.94 -2.30 9.64
C GLY A 83 -12.60 -3.52 10.50
N MET A 84 -11.29 -3.82 10.55
CA MET A 84 -10.78 -4.95 11.31
C MET A 84 -9.44 -4.63 11.97
N LEU A 85 -9.20 -5.26 13.12
CA LEU A 85 -7.89 -5.32 13.75
C LEU A 85 -7.19 -6.62 13.37
N ASN A 86 -5.91 -6.53 13.03
CA ASN A 86 -5.07 -7.70 12.85
C ASN A 86 -3.78 -7.61 13.66
N ALA A 87 -3.33 -8.74 14.16
CA ALA A 87 -2.06 -8.93 14.83
C ALA A 87 -1.43 -10.25 14.35
N VAL A 88 -1.34 -10.44 13.03
CA VAL A 88 -0.81 -11.68 12.43
C VAL A 88 0.65 -11.89 12.77
N GLY A 89 1.44 -10.82 12.94
CA GLY A 89 2.85 -10.92 13.31
C GLY A 89 3.74 -11.32 12.16
N LEU A 90 3.45 -10.85 10.95
CA LEU A 90 4.26 -11.06 9.73
C LEU A 90 4.57 -12.54 9.43
N GLN A 91 3.64 -13.45 9.73
CA GLN A 91 3.80 -14.87 9.40
C GLN A 91 4.21 -15.04 7.94
N ASN A 92 5.34 -15.75 7.70
CA ASN A 92 5.88 -15.98 6.36
C ASN A 92 6.73 -17.26 6.32
N VAL A 93 7.03 -17.72 5.12
CA VAL A 93 7.77 -18.97 4.87
C VAL A 93 9.30 -18.79 4.79
N GLY A 94 9.78 -17.54 4.91
CA GLY A 94 11.19 -17.20 4.69
C GLY A 94 11.55 -17.04 3.21
N MET A 95 12.64 -16.32 2.94
CA MET A 95 13.00 -15.90 1.57
C MET A 95 13.33 -17.06 0.63
N GLU A 96 14.07 -18.08 1.09
CA GLU A 96 14.47 -19.16 0.20
C GLU A 96 13.29 -20.06 -0.22
N ALA A 97 12.36 -20.32 0.71
CA ALA A 97 11.13 -21.05 0.38
C ALA A 97 10.23 -20.23 -0.56
N TRP A 98 10.11 -18.91 -0.32
CA TRP A 98 9.35 -18.02 -1.18
C TRP A 98 9.93 -17.95 -2.60
N ILE A 99 11.27 -17.82 -2.73
CA ILE A 99 11.96 -17.80 -4.04
C ILE A 99 11.75 -19.11 -4.80
N ARG A 100 11.82 -20.25 -4.09
CA ARG A 100 11.68 -21.56 -4.71
C ARG A 100 10.26 -21.89 -5.13
N ASP A 101 9.27 -21.55 -4.29
CA ASP A 101 7.91 -22.08 -4.41
C ASP A 101 6.90 -21.04 -4.94
N GLU A 102 7.01 -19.77 -4.54
CA GLU A 102 6.01 -18.76 -4.89
C GLU A 102 6.42 -17.88 -6.09
N LEU A 103 7.68 -17.47 -6.16
CA LEU A 103 8.16 -16.59 -7.22
C LEU A 103 7.96 -17.17 -8.64
N PRO A 104 8.26 -18.46 -8.92
CA PRO A 104 8.04 -19.04 -10.25
C PRO A 104 6.55 -19.01 -10.66
N ALA A 105 5.64 -19.23 -9.70
CA ALA A 105 4.22 -19.19 -9.94
C ALA A 105 3.73 -17.76 -10.27
N LEU A 106 4.29 -16.74 -9.65
CA LEU A 106 4.01 -15.33 -9.99
C LEU A 106 4.59 -14.97 -11.37
N ARG A 107 5.82 -15.40 -11.65
CA ARG A 107 6.47 -15.13 -12.95
C ARG A 107 5.81 -15.84 -14.13
N SER A 108 5.05 -16.90 -13.89
CA SER A 108 4.25 -17.54 -14.94
C SER A 108 3.13 -16.64 -15.49
N VAL A 109 2.86 -15.49 -14.85
CA VAL A 109 1.87 -14.50 -15.31
C VAL A 109 2.57 -13.44 -16.14
N PRO A 110 2.33 -13.39 -17.48
CA PRO A 110 3.07 -12.49 -18.36
C PRO A 110 2.82 -11.01 -18.04
N GLY A 111 3.89 -10.22 -18.00
CA GLY A 111 3.81 -8.76 -17.86
C GLY A 111 3.22 -8.27 -16.54
N LEU A 112 3.20 -9.10 -15.48
CA LEU A 112 2.78 -8.69 -14.14
C LEU A 112 4.00 -8.29 -13.32
N PRO A 113 4.18 -7.01 -12.98
CA PRO A 113 5.22 -6.56 -12.05
C PRO A 113 5.05 -7.17 -10.66
N ILE A 114 6.14 -7.69 -10.10
CA ILE A 114 6.17 -8.29 -8.77
C ILE A 114 6.93 -7.37 -7.81
N ILE A 115 6.25 -6.92 -6.77
CA ILE A 115 6.79 -6.11 -5.68
C ILE A 115 7.01 -7.05 -4.49
N ALA A 116 8.26 -7.36 -4.20
CA ALA A 116 8.60 -8.19 -3.05
C ALA A 116 8.60 -7.33 -1.77
N ASN A 117 7.62 -7.54 -0.90
CA ASN A 117 7.58 -6.87 0.40
C ASN A 117 8.57 -7.55 1.36
N ILE A 118 9.52 -6.79 1.91
CA ILE A 118 10.55 -7.32 2.81
C ILE A 118 10.34 -6.87 4.24
N VAL A 119 10.65 -7.78 5.18
CA VAL A 119 10.54 -7.57 6.63
C VAL A 119 11.78 -8.10 7.34
N GLY A 120 12.15 -7.49 8.45
CA GLY A 120 13.30 -7.89 9.27
C GLY A 120 13.10 -7.47 10.72
N LYS A 121 13.89 -8.03 11.61
CA LYS A 121 13.98 -7.64 13.03
C LYS A 121 15.16 -6.71 13.29
N THR A 122 16.15 -6.72 12.40
CA THR A 122 17.31 -5.83 12.42
C THR A 122 17.54 -5.20 11.05
N VAL A 123 18.32 -4.14 11.00
CA VAL A 123 18.69 -3.48 9.73
C VAL A 123 19.45 -4.44 8.81
N GLU A 124 20.29 -5.30 9.40
CA GLU A 124 21.08 -6.31 8.67
C GLU A 124 20.18 -7.37 8.02
N GLU A 125 19.13 -7.80 8.71
CA GLU A 125 18.14 -8.74 8.14
C GLU A 125 17.42 -8.12 6.94
N TYR A 126 16.96 -6.86 7.02
CA TYR A 126 16.37 -6.15 5.89
C TYR A 126 17.34 -6.07 4.70
N ALA A 127 18.60 -5.69 4.96
CA ALA A 127 19.63 -5.59 3.92
C ALA A 127 19.93 -6.96 3.29
N ALA A 128 20.00 -8.03 4.08
CA ALA A 128 20.24 -9.39 3.59
C ALA A 128 19.11 -9.88 2.68
N VAL A 129 17.85 -9.67 3.06
CA VAL A 129 16.69 -10.03 2.21
C VAL A 129 16.70 -9.22 0.92
N ALA A 130 16.97 -7.90 1.00
CA ALA A 130 17.02 -7.03 -0.17
C ALA A 130 18.14 -7.42 -1.14
N ALA A 131 19.33 -7.75 -0.63
CA ALA A 131 20.45 -8.24 -1.44
C ALA A 131 20.07 -9.54 -2.17
N ARG A 132 19.54 -10.51 -1.45
CA ARG A 132 19.17 -11.81 -2.01
C ARG A 132 18.06 -11.72 -3.05
N LEU A 133 17.01 -10.93 -2.80
CA LEU A 133 15.92 -10.71 -3.75
C LEU A 133 16.36 -9.89 -4.97
N SER A 134 17.38 -9.05 -4.84
CA SER A 134 17.95 -8.34 -5.99
C SER A 134 18.59 -9.23 -7.03
N GLU A 135 18.97 -10.46 -6.65
CA GLU A 135 19.51 -11.50 -7.54
C GLU A 135 18.41 -12.34 -8.20
N THR A 136 17.15 -12.09 -7.85
CA THR A 136 16.00 -12.83 -8.39
C THR A 136 15.24 -12.01 -9.43
N ASP A 137 14.23 -12.64 -10.02
CA ASP A 137 13.39 -12.01 -11.04
C ASP A 137 12.21 -11.23 -10.45
N VAL A 138 12.39 -10.53 -9.31
CA VAL A 138 11.43 -9.54 -8.84
C VAL A 138 11.65 -8.19 -9.53
N ASP A 139 10.59 -7.39 -9.71
CA ASP A 139 10.72 -6.10 -10.38
C ASP A 139 11.07 -4.97 -9.40
N MET A 140 10.53 -5.03 -8.19
CA MET A 140 10.67 -4.00 -7.17
C MET A 140 10.74 -4.62 -5.78
N ILE A 141 11.29 -3.88 -4.82
CA ILE A 141 11.33 -4.24 -3.39
C ILE A 141 10.53 -3.20 -2.60
N GLU A 142 9.58 -3.66 -1.77
CA GLU A 142 8.89 -2.81 -0.80
C GLU A 142 9.48 -3.04 0.60
N LEU A 143 10.18 -2.06 1.13
CA LEU A 143 10.75 -2.06 2.49
C LEU A 143 9.66 -1.75 3.51
N ASN A 144 9.23 -2.74 4.28
CA ASN A 144 8.16 -2.62 5.26
C ASN A 144 8.72 -2.37 6.67
N ILE A 145 9.03 -1.12 6.98
CA ILE A 145 9.49 -0.68 8.31
C ILE A 145 8.35 -0.28 9.25
N SER A 146 7.10 -0.45 8.84
CA SER A 146 5.93 0.18 9.47
C SER A 146 4.99 -0.80 10.17
N CYS A 147 5.38 -2.09 10.38
CA CYS A 147 4.48 -3.08 10.96
C CYS A 147 4.34 -2.91 12.48
N PRO A 148 3.13 -2.63 13.01
CA PRO A 148 2.90 -2.46 14.45
C PRO A 148 2.87 -3.80 15.21
N ASN A 149 2.94 -4.94 14.53
CA ASN A 149 2.67 -6.27 15.09
C ASN A 149 3.93 -7.07 15.44
N VAL A 150 5.11 -6.47 15.36
CA VAL A 150 6.39 -7.08 15.71
C VAL A 150 7.00 -6.33 16.90
N LYS A 151 7.31 -7.03 17.99
CA LYS A 151 7.87 -6.43 19.20
C LYS A 151 9.29 -5.89 19.01
N GLU A 152 10.03 -6.43 18.06
CA GLU A 152 11.38 -6.06 17.70
C GLU A 152 11.39 -5.69 16.22
N GLY A 153 11.90 -4.54 15.85
CA GLY A 153 12.20 -4.14 14.49
C GLY A 153 11.13 -3.31 13.76
N GLY A 154 9.88 -3.75 13.66
CA GLY A 154 8.91 -3.13 12.74
C GLY A 154 8.50 -1.69 13.11
N ILE A 155 8.10 -1.43 14.33
CA ILE A 155 7.64 -0.08 14.76
C ILE A 155 8.81 0.87 14.94
N ALA A 156 9.88 0.42 15.60
CA ALA A 156 11.03 1.26 15.95
C ALA A 156 11.70 1.88 14.72
N PHE A 157 11.81 1.12 13.62
CA PHE A 157 12.46 1.59 12.40
C PHE A 157 11.62 2.60 11.59
N GLY A 158 10.31 2.56 11.71
CA GLY A 158 9.39 3.40 10.92
C GLY A 158 8.74 4.56 11.68
N THR A 159 9.12 4.81 12.94
CA THR A 159 8.47 5.83 13.80
C THR A 159 9.37 7.00 14.18
N THR A 160 10.65 6.97 13.80
CA THR A 160 11.59 8.08 13.95
C THR A 160 12.26 8.41 12.62
N VAL A 161 12.64 9.66 12.43
CA VAL A 161 13.34 10.15 11.24
C VAL A 161 14.65 9.40 11.04
N GLU A 162 15.42 9.23 12.12
CA GLU A 162 16.70 8.53 12.13
C GLU A 162 16.54 7.05 11.80
N GLY A 163 15.51 6.40 12.32
CA GLY A 163 15.21 4.98 12.06
C GLY A 163 14.82 4.74 10.60
N VAL A 164 13.95 5.59 10.04
CA VAL A 164 13.56 5.55 8.63
C VAL A 164 14.79 5.76 7.73
N TYR A 165 15.58 6.80 8.00
CA TYR A 165 16.77 7.11 7.21
C TYR A 165 17.79 5.96 7.27
N ALA A 166 18.20 5.54 8.47
CA ALA A 166 19.24 4.52 8.64
C ALA A 166 18.87 3.19 7.99
N THR A 167 17.62 2.73 8.21
CA THR A 167 17.14 1.47 7.62
C THR A 167 17.04 1.57 6.10
N THR A 168 16.48 2.66 5.58
CA THR A 168 16.36 2.86 4.13
C THR A 168 17.73 2.93 3.45
N ALA A 169 18.68 3.69 4.01
CA ALA A 169 20.03 3.83 3.48
C ALA A 169 20.80 2.50 3.46
N ALA A 170 20.66 1.69 4.52
CA ALA A 170 21.28 0.37 4.58
C ALA A 170 20.70 -0.57 3.53
N VAL A 171 19.38 -0.61 3.40
CA VAL A 171 18.69 -1.42 2.37
C VAL A 171 19.01 -0.92 0.97
N ARG A 172 19.07 0.40 0.74
CA ARG A 172 19.45 0.98 -0.56
C ARG A 172 20.81 0.50 -1.04
N LYS A 173 21.80 0.41 -0.14
CA LYS A 173 23.14 -0.10 -0.47
C LYS A 173 23.13 -1.56 -0.94
N ALA A 174 22.22 -2.35 -0.40
CA ALA A 174 22.08 -3.79 -0.71
C ALA A 174 21.16 -4.05 -1.90
N ALA A 175 20.12 -3.24 -2.08
CA ALA A 175 19.11 -3.42 -3.12
C ALA A 175 19.60 -2.90 -4.48
N LYS A 176 19.50 -3.76 -5.52
CA LYS A 176 19.78 -3.39 -6.93
C LYS A 176 18.50 -3.12 -7.73
N LYS A 177 17.33 -3.30 -7.12
CA LYS A 177 16.00 -3.08 -7.70
C LYS A 177 15.43 -1.74 -7.21
N PRO A 178 14.44 -1.17 -7.90
CA PRO A 178 13.69 -0.03 -7.39
C PRO A 178 13.15 -0.31 -5.98
N LEU A 179 13.35 0.65 -5.07
CA LEU A 179 13.05 0.55 -3.65
C LEU A 179 11.86 1.43 -3.27
N ILE A 180 10.75 0.80 -2.89
CA ILE A 180 9.58 1.45 -2.30
C ILE A 180 9.73 1.40 -0.79
N VAL A 181 9.55 2.52 -0.07
CA VAL A 181 9.54 2.55 1.40
C VAL A 181 8.11 2.69 1.90
N LYS A 182 7.66 1.70 2.72
CA LYS A 182 6.32 1.69 3.29
C LYS A 182 6.27 2.39 4.62
N LEU A 183 5.57 3.52 4.66
CA LEU A 183 5.50 4.41 5.82
C LEU A 183 4.41 3.99 6.81
N SER A 184 4.69 4.23 8.11
CA SER A 184 3.76 4.04 9.21
C SER A 184 2.87 5.27 9.39
N PRO A 185 1.54 5.09 9.61
CA PRO A 185 0.66 6.19 10.01
C PRO A 185 0.76 6.51 11.52
N ASN A 186 1.48 5.70 12.29
CA ASN A 186 1.58 5.83 13.75
C ASN A 186 2.67 6.83 14.15
N VAL A 187 2.66 7.99 13.50
CA VAL A 187 3.60 9.10 13.70
C VAL A 187 2.82 10.42 13.68
N THR A 188 3.38 11.44 14.32
CA THR A 188 2.77 12.77 14.33
C THR A 188 2.97 13.50 12.99
N GLN A 189 4.16 13.38 12.40
CA GLN A 189 4.57 14.09 11.18
C GLN A 189 5.04 13.09 10.11
N ILE A 190 4.11 12.61 9.29
CA ILE A 190 4.43 11.62 8.24
C ILE A 190 5.32 12.21 7.13
N CYS A 191 5.24 13.52 6.92
CA CYS A 191 6.09 14.21 5.93
C CYS A 191 7.57 14.13 6.28
N ASP A 192 7.94 14.15 7.56
CA ASP A 192 9.34 14.03 7.96
C ASP A 192 9.87 12.62 7.72
N MET A 193 9.01 11.60 7.92
CA MET A 193 9.34 10.22 7.56
C MET A 193 9.51 10.05 6.04
N ALA A 194 8.65 10.71 5.25
CA ALA A 194 8.74 10.69 3.80
C ALA A 194 10.03 11.34 3.28
N LYS A 195 10.41 12.49 3.83
CA LYS A 195 11.69 13.17 3.50
C LYS A 195 12.89 12.30 3.87
N ALA A 196 12.91 11.73 5.08
CA ALA A 196 13.97 10.84 5.51
C ALA A 196 14.14 9.62 4.58
N ALA A 197 13.04 9.01 4.14
CA ALA A 197 13.09 7.91 3.17
C ALA A 197 13.63 8.36 1.81
N ALA A 198 13.20 9.54 1.32
CA ALA A 198 13.67 10.10 0.07
C ALA A 198 15.17 10.44 0.12
N ASP A 199 15.63 11.10 1.17
CA ASP A 199 17.03 11.47 1.40
C ASP A 199 17.94 10.25 1.55
N ALA A 200 17.38 9.13 2.04
CA ALA A 200 18.09 7.85 2.17
C ALA A 200 18.10 7.01 0.87
N GLY A 201 17.49 7.49 -0.22
CA GLY A 201 17.52 6.86 -1.54
C GLY A 201 16.35 5.94 -1.85
N ALA A 202 15.17 6.17 -1.28
CA ALA A 202 13.95 5.56 -1.77
C ALA A 202 13.62 6.03 -3.19
N ASP A 203 13.17 5.12 -4.05
CA ASP A 203 12.74 5.44 -5.42
C ASP A 203 11.22 5.72 -5.48
N ALA A 204 10.46 5.23 -4.51
CA ALA A 204 9.03 5.48 -4.34
C ALA A 204 8.61 5.30 -2.87
N LEU A 205 7.43 5.76 -2.53
CA LEU A 205 6.82 5.57 -1.21
C LEU A 205 5.53 4.76 -1.32
N SER A 206 5.20 4.00 -0.27
CA SER A 206 3.86 3.44 -0.09
C SER A 206 3.32 3.84 1.28
N LEU A 207 2.07 4.26 1.34
CA LEU A 207 1.42 4.69 2.56
C LEU A 207 -0.11 4.59 2.45
N ILE A 208 -0.82 4.25 3.50
CA ILE A 208 -0.36 4.05 4.86
C ILE A 208 -0.44 2.56 5.26
N ASN A 209 0.39 2.13 6.21
CA ASN A 209 0.16 0.88 6.91
C ASN A 209 -1.03 1.06 7.88
N THR A 210 -1.28 0.08 8.74
CA THR A 210 -2.41 0.05 9.67
C THR A 210 -2.18 0.95 10.90
N LEU A 211 -3.26 1.55 11.41
CA LEU A 211 -3.24 2.31 12.66
C LEU A 211 -3.26 1.38 13.87
N LEU A 212 -2.47 1.68 14.89
CA LEU A 212 -2.47 0.91 16.12
C LEU A 212 -3.81 1.07 16.86
N GLY A 213 -4.46 -0.05 17.18
CA GLY A 213 -5.73 -0.08 17.88
C GLY A 213 -5.85 -1.25 18.86
N MET A 214 -6.94 -1.28 19.62
CA MET A 214 -7.25 -2.32 20.60
C MET A 214 -8.76 -2.59 20.64
N LYS A 215 -9.16 -3.84 20.94
CA LYS A 215 -10.54 -4.20 21.20
C LYS A 215 -10.67 -4.96 22.52
N ILE A 216 -11.68 -4.58 23.30
CA ILE A 216 -12.05 -5.24 24.56
C ILE A 216 -13.48 -5.80 24.41
N ASP A 217 -13.66 -7.07 24.79
CA ASP A 217 -14.99 -7.67 24.99
C ASP A 217 -15.50 -7.20 26.36
N VAL A 218 -16.47 -6.30 26.35
CA VAL A 218 -16.97 -5.65 27.58
C VAL A 218 -17.73 -6.63 28.50
N TYR A 219 -18.37 -7.64 27.95
CA TYR A 219 -19.12 -8.62 28.74
C TYR A 219 -18.19 -9.63 29.40
N ARG A 220 -17.15 -10.07 28.69
CA ARG A 220 -16.11 -10.94 29.22
C ARG A 220 -15.01 -10.21 29.98
N ARG A 221 -14.94 -8.88 29.84
CA ARG A 221 -13.91 -8.00 30.40
C ARG A 221 -12.49 -8.46 30.02
N LYS A 222 -12.32 -8.87 28.75
CA LYS A 222 -11.09 -9.43 28.21
C LYS A 222 -10.67 -8.71 26.92
N VAL A 223 -9.37 -8.59 26.75
CA VAL A 223 -8.78 -8.16 25.48
C VAL A 223 -9.02 -9.24 24.43
N VAL A 224 -9.45 -8.83 23.23
CA VAL A 224 -9.85 -9.76 22.18
C VAL A 224 -8.65 -10.39 21.49
N LEU A 225 -7.62 -9.59 21.14
CA LEU A 225 -6.43 -10.09 20.47
C LEU A 225 -5.41 -10.64 21.49
N ALA A 226 -4.78 -11.77 21.18
CA ALA A 226 -3.73 -12.35 22.00
C ALA A 226 -2.53 -11.41 22.17
N ASN A 227 -2.23 -10.58 21.17
CA ASN A 227 -1.16 -9.57 21.19
C ASN A 227 -1.59 -8.26 21.89
N LYS A 228 -2.79 -8.19 22.48
CA LYS A 228 -3.44 -7.03 23.09
C LYS A 228 -3.82 -5.94 22.09
N THR A 229 -2.87 -5.44 21.32
CA THR A 229 -3.07 -4.44 20.26
C THR A 229 -2.92 -5.08 18.87
N GLY A 230 -3.43 -4.42 17.85
CA GLY A 230 -3.33 -4.82 16.46
C GLY A 230 -3.44 -3.62 15.53
N GLY A 231 -3.13 -3.83 14.25
CA GLY A 231 -3.29 -2.82 13.23
C GLY A 231 -4.74 -2.73 12.75
N LEU A 232 -5.35 -1.55 12.87
CA LEU A 232 -6.67 -1.24 12.33
C LEU A 232 -6.56 -0.95 10.84
N SER A 233 -7.41 -1.61 10.05
CA SER A 233 -7.56 -1.43 8.61
C SER A 233 -9.03 -1.47 8.20
N GLY A 234 -9.35 -1.10 6.96
CA GLY A 234 -10.71 -1.03 6.45
C GLY A 234 -11.22 0.41 6.29
N PRO A 235 -12.49 0.62 5.91
CA PRO A 235 -13.01 1.93 5.50
C PRO A 235 -12.85 3.02 6.56
N GLY A 236 -12.85 2.68 7.85
CA GLY A 236 -12.70 3.66 8.93
C GLY A 236 -11.36 4.41 8.94
N ILE A 237 -10.31 3.92 8.27
CA ILE A 237 -9.03 4.64 8.18
C ILE A 237 -8.86 5.41 6.88
N HIS A 238 -9.81 5.33 5.94
CA HIS A 238 -9.67 5.93 4.61
C HIS A 238 -9.42 7.45 4.65
N PRO A 239 -10.17 8.27 5.38
CA PRO A 239 -9.93 9.71 5.45
C PRO A 239 -8.54 10.08 5.98
N ILE A 240 -7.98 9.24 6.86
CA ILE A 240 -6.62 9.42 7.39
C ILE A 240 -5.59 9.10 6.30
N ALA A 241 -5.82 8.05 5.52
CA ALA A 241 -4.96 7.68 4.40
C ALA A 241 -4.94 8.79 3.33
N VAL A 242 -6.11 9.31 2.95
CA VAL A 242 -6.26 10.40 1.98
C VAL A 242 -5.47 11.64 2.42
N ARG A 243 -5.66 12.09 3.67
CA ARG A 243 -4.91 13.22 4.23
C ARG A 243 -3.40 12.99 4.19
N MET A 244 -2.93 11.81 4.63
CA MET A 244 -1.50 11.52 4.68
C MET A 244 -0.87 11.45 3.28
N VAL A 245 -1.57 10.87 2.30
CA VAL A 245 -1.12 10.86 0.90
C VAL A 245 -1.01 12.28 0.36
N TYR A 246 -2.02 13.10 0.62
CA TYR A 246 -2.06 14.50 0.20
C TYR A 246 -0.89 15.31 0.79
N GLU A 247 -0.61 15.18 2.09
CA GLU A 247 0.51 15.86 2.75
C GLU A 247 1.87 15.40 2.22
N VAL A 248 2.07 14.08 2.07
CA VAL A 248 3.33 13.51 1.58
C VAL A 248 3.59 13.89 0.12
N ARG A 249 2.55 13.93 -0.74
CA ARG A 249 2.70 14.39 -2.14
C ARG A 249 3.27 15.79 -2.23
N ARG A 250 2.94 16.67 -1.28
CA ARG A 250 3.47 18.04 -1.23
C ARG A 250 4.86 18.14 -0.62
N ALA A 251 5.24 17.14 0.17
CA ALA A 251 6.52 17.12 0.87
C ALA A 251 7.67 16.55 0.02
N VAL A 252 7.38 15.59 -0.88
CA VAL A 252 8.40 14.90 -1.69
C VAL A 252 7.90 14.62 -3.11
N PRO A 253 8.81 14.64 -4.13
CA PRO A 253 8.44 14.42 -5.53
C PRO A 253 8.33 12.94 -5.92
N LEU A 254 8.60 12.01 -5.01
CA LEU A 254 8.63 10.57 -5.31
C LEU A 254 7.25 10.02 -5.70
N PRO A 255 7.17 8.97 -6.55
CA PRO A 255 5.94 8.24 -6.79
C PRO A 255 5.36 7.68 -5.49
N ILE A 256 4.02 7.67 -5.39
CA ILE A 256 3.29 7.21 -4.20
C ILE A 256 2.32 6.09 -4.56
N VAL A 257 2.43 4.96 -3.86
CA VAL A 257 1.40 3.92 -3.83
C VAL A 257 0.51 4.15 -2.62
N GLY A 258 -0.67 4.73 -2.82
CA GLY A 258 -1.63 5.02 -1.76
C GLY A 258 -2.38 3.77 -1.30
N MET A 259 -2.62 3.64 0.00
CA MET A 259 -3.43 2.55 0.56
C MET A 259 -4.06 2.95 1.88
N GLY A 260 -5.16 2.28 2.22
CA GLY A 260 -5.90 2.47 3.48
C GLY A 260 -7.38 2.68 3.22
N GLY A 261 -8.19 1.69 3.59
CA GLY A 261 -9.64 1.75 3.54
C GLY A 261 -10.28 1.71 2.15
N VAL A 262 -9.55 1.38 1.10
CA VAL A 262 -10.06 1.31 -0.28
C VAL A 262 -11.03 0.15 -0.41
N MET A 263 -12.32 0.46 -0.59
CA MET A 263 -13.42 -0.49 -0.72
C MET A 263 -14.12 -0.39 -2.08
N SER A 264 -13.94 0.73 -2.81
CA SER A 264 -14.60 1.07 -4.07
C SER A 264 -13.66 1.76 -5.04
N GLY A 265 -14.14 1.93 -6.29
CA GLY A 265 -13.45 2.75 -7.29
C GLY A 265 -13.42 4.24 -6.94
N GLU A 266 -14.38 4.72 -6.17
CA GLU A 266 -14.40 6.10 -5.66
C GLU A 266 -13.30 6.32 -4.62
N ASP A 267 -13.11 5.39 -3.67
CA ASP A 267 -11.99 5.46 -2.72
C ASP A 267 -10.63 5.43 -3.44
N ALA A 268 -10.49 4.60 -4.48
CA ALA A 268 -9.27 4.57 -5.28
C ALA A 268 -9.03 5.90 -6.01
N ALA A 269 -10.09 6.50 -6.58
CA ALA A 269 -10.01 7.82 -7.22
C ALA A 269 -9.65 8.92 -6.21
N GLU A 270 -10.17 8.87 -4.98
CA GLU A 270 -9.88 9.83 -3.92
C GLU A 270 -8.39 9.81 -3.53
N LEU A 271 -7.78 8.63 -3.38
CA LEU A 271 -6.33 8.53 -3.15
C LEU A 271 -5.51 9.05 -4.34
N ILE A 272 -5.94 8.82 -5.58
CA ILE A 272 -5.27 9.35 -6.78
C ILE A 272 -5.39 10.88 -6.81
N LEU A 273 -6.56 11.44 -6.55
CA LEU A 273 -6.78 12.89 -6.44
C LEU A 273 -5.92 13.50 -5.32
N ALA A 274 -5.75 12.81 -4.19
CA ALA A 274 -4.85 13.21 -3.11
C ALA A 274 -3.36 13.20 -3.52
N GLY A 275 -3.01 12.58 -4.65
CA GLY A 275 -1.66 12.58 -5.22
C GLY A 275 -0.98 11.21 -5.31
N ALA A 276 -1.69 10.11 -5.06
CA ALA A 276 -1.15 8.77 -5.31
C ALA A 276 -1.01 8.51 -6.83
N ASP A 277 0.05 7.83 -7.21
CA ASP A 277 0.29 7.37 -8.59
C ASP A 277 -0.33 5.99 -8.84
N ALA A 278 -0.44 5.19 -7.78
CA ALA A 278 -1.08 3.88 -7.78
C ALA A 278 -1.78 3.62 -6.44
N VAL A 279 -2.64 2.61 -6.38
CA VAL A 279 -3.48 2.29 -5.22
C VAL A 279 -3.37 0.80 -4.88
N ALA A 280 -3.08 0.49 -3.62
CA ALA A 280 -3.05 -0.87 -3.14
C ALA A 280 -4.33 -1.23 -2.35
N VAL A 281 -4.96 -2.34 -2.73
CA VAL A 281 -6.17 -2.86 -2.11
C VAL A 281 -5.81 -3.89 -1.05
N GLY A 282 -6.27 -3.66 0.19
CA GLY A 282 -5.98 -4.51 1.35
C GLY A 282 -7.21 -5.23 1.89
N THR A 283 -7.84 -4.67 2.92
CA THR A 283 -8.97 -5.31 3.66
C THR A 283 -10.12 -5.75 2.75
N ALA A 284 -10.43 -5.00 1.69
CA ALA A 284 -11.45 -5.39 0.73
C ALA A 284 -11.19 -6.77 0.11
N ALA A 285 -9.91 -7.10 -0.21
CA ALA A 285 -9.54 -8.40 -0.76
C ALA A 285 -9.64 -9.56 0.26
N LEU A 286 -9.61 -9.28 1.57
CA LEU A 286 -9.86 -10.27 2.60
C LEU A 286 -11.37 -10.58 2.75
N LEU A 287 -12.23 -9.59 2.48
CA LEU A 287 -13.67 -9.74 2.50
C LEU A 287 -14.21 -10.39 1.21
N THR A 288 -13.67 -9.95 0.08
CA THR A 288 -14.07 -10.40 -1.26
C THR A 288 -12.80 -10.53 -2.11
N PRO A 289 -12.31 -11.73 -2.39
CA PRO A 289 -10.99 -11.95 -2.99
C PRO A 289 -10.75 -11.20 -4.31
N ASP A 290 -11.78 -11.04 -5.15
CA ASP A 290 -11.71 -10.33 -6.43
C ASP A 290 -11.89 -8.80 -6.33
N ALA A 291 -12.00 -8.25 -5.11
CA ALA A 291 -12.16 -6.82 -4.87
C ALA A 291 -11.17 -5.94 -5.66
N PRO A 292 -9.87 -6.29 -5.80
CA PRO A 292 -8.96 -5.46 -6.59
C PRO A 292 -9.39 -5.30 -8.05
N ILE A 293 -9.95 -6.34 -8.66
CA ILE A 293 -10.43 -6.29 -10.05
C ILE A 293 -11.76 -5.55 -10.17
N ARG A 294 -12.67 -5.72 -9.21
CA ARG A 294 -13.91 -4.97 -9.12
C ARG A 294 -13.62 -3.47 -8.97
N ILE A 295 -12.74 -3.10 -8.05
CA ILE A 295 -12.33 -1.71 -7.81
C ILE A 295 -11.68 -1.10 -9.06
N LEU A 296 -10.88 -1.85 -9.81
CA LEU A 296 -10.35 -1.40 -11.11
C LEU A 296 -11.48 -1.08 -12.11
N GLY A 297 -12.51 -1.91 -12.17
CA GLY A 297 -13.68 -1.68 -13.03
C GLY A 297 -14.47 -0.44 -12.62
N GLU A 298 -14.68 -0.27 -11.32
CA GLU A 298 -15.36 0.89 -10.73
C GLU A 298 -14.57 2.18 -10.95
N LEU A 299 -13.24 2.16 -10.77
CA LEU A 299 -12.36 3.31 -11.04
C LEU A 299 -12.48 3.80 -12.49
N ARG A 300 -12.54 2.87 -13.47
CA ARG A 300 -12.80 3.23 -14.86
C ARG A 300 -14.13 3.97 -15.02
N THR A 301 -15.15 3.52 -14.31
CA THR A 301 -16.48 4.15 -14.34
C THR A 301 -16.44 5.56 -13.75
N VAL A 302 -15.75 5.72 -12.60
CA VAL A 302 -15.54 7.03 -11.98
C VAL A 302 -14.81 7.97 -12.93
N MET A 303 -13.70 7.54 -13.52
CA MET A 303 -12.91 8.35 -14.46
C MET A 303 -13.75 8.82 -15.66
N ARG A 304 -14.58 7.93 -16.25
CA ARG A 304 -15.50 8.33 -17.32
C ARG A 304 -16.52 9.38 -16.89
N LYS A 305 -17.12 9.20 -15.70
CA LYS A 305 -18.10 10.16 -15.15
C LYS A 305 -17.54 11.56 -14.95
N ILE A 306 -16.28 11.67 -14.53
CA ILE A 306 -15.62 12.97 -14.29
C ILE A 306 -14.85 13.47 -15.52
N GLY A 307 -14.81 12.72 -16.61
CA GLY A 307 -14.16 13.11 -17.86
C GLY A 307 -12.64 13.00 -17.88
N ALA A 308 -12.02 12.30 -16.93
CA ALA A 308 -10.57 12.09 -16.90
C ALA A 308 -10.16 10.99 -17.89
N ALA A 309 -9.34 11.31 -18.89
CA ALA A 309 -8.90 10.38 -19.92
C ALA A 309 -7.71 9.50 -19.47
N SER A 310 -6.99 9.87 -18.41
CA SER A 310 -5.86 9.12 -17.85
C SER A 310 -5.77 9.24 -16.34
N VAL A 311 -5.06 8.28 -15.71
CA VAL A 311 -4.75 8.34 -14.27
C VAL A 311 -3.96 9.62 -13.93
N ARG A 312 -3.07 10.05 -14.82
CA ARG A 312 -2.31 11.29 -14.66
C ARG A 312 -3.21 12.52 -14.68
N GLU A 313 -4.19 12.55 -15.56
CA GLU A 313 -5.19 13.64 -15.63
C GLU A 313 -6.04 13.66 -14.36
N LEU A 314 -6.56 12.51 -13.91
CA LEU A 314 -7.28 12.37 -12.66
C LEU A 314 -6.47 12.94 -11.49
N LYS A 315 -5.21 12.49 -11.33
CA LYS A 315 -4.33 12.97 -10.24
C LYS A 315 -4.15 14.49 -10.21
N ASN A 316 -4.12 15.12 -11.37
CA ASN A 316 -3.87 16.56 -11.50
C ASN A 316 -5.16 17.41 -11.52
N SER A 317 -6.33 16.80 -11.33
CA SER A 317 -7.63 17.48 -11.44
C SER A 317 -8.25 17.89 -10.10
N LEU A 318 -7.55 17.69 -8.97
CA LEU A 318 -8.05 18.11 -7.65
C LEU A 318 -8.24 19.62 -7.61
N VAL A 319 -9.44 20.05 -7.25
CA VAL A 319 -9.76 21.45 -7.00
C VAL A 319 -9.73 21.71 -5.50
N GLU A 320 -8.90 22.66 -5.09
CA GLU A 320 -8.79 23.05 -3.69
C GLU A 320 -9.72 24.25 -3.39
N PRO A 321 -10.20 24.40 -2.14
CA PRO A 321 -10.92 25.60 -1.73
C PRO A 321 -10.05 26.84 -1.95
N ALA A 322 -10.70 27.93 -2.38
CA ALA A 322 -10.07 29.23 -2.56
C ALA A 322 -9.60 29.82 -1.23
#